data_e36139fe32d38b8a78947545cc0362f9
#
_entry.id   e36139fe32d38b8a78947545cc0362f9
#
_cell.length_a   1.000
_cell.length_b   1.000
_cell.length_c   1.000
_cell.angle_alpha   90.00
_cell.angle_beta   90.00
_cell.angle_gamma   90.00
#
_symmetry.space_group_name_H-M   'P 1'
#
loop_
_entity.id
_entity.type
_entity.pdbx_description
1 polymer ?
#
loop_
_entity_poly.entity_id
_entity_poly.type
_entity_poly.pdbx_seq_one_letter_code
_entity_poly.pdbx_strand_id
1 'polypeptide(L)'
;MLSPQPTALQPLLESVVEQYTAKASEKGLSLQMQDTDAFAVFDFKWTAEALANIVDNAIKYTEHGTITISAVSYEMFARIDISDTGSGIPENEQAKIFARFYRSNSVQKQEGVGIGLYLARQIISGEGGYIKIASVPGKGSTFSIFLPK
;
A
#
# COMPACT_ATOMS: atom_id res chain seq x y z
N MET A 1 17.05 13.85 -3.90
CA MET A 1 16.37 12.85 -3.08
C MET A 1 15.67 11.84 -3.94
N LEU A 2 14.43 12.14 -4.36
CA LEU A 2 13.75 11.27 -5.29
C LEU A 2 14.38 11.38 -6.68
N SER A 3 14.51 10.25 -7.35
CA SER A 3 15.09 10.17 -8.67
C SER A 3 14.18 9.34 -9.57
N PRO A 4 13.00 9.86 -9.95
CA PRO A 4 12.04 9.11 -10.74
C PRO A 4 12.57 8.79 -12.14
N GLN A 5 12.35 7.55 -12.57
CA GLN A 5 12.74 7.08 -13.90
C GLN A 5 11.68 6.14 -14.44
N PRO A 6 11.52 6.04 -15.77
CA PRO A 6 10.62 5.05 -16.37
C PRO A 6 11.05 3.65 -15.93
N THR A 7 10.17 2.92 -15.25
CA THR A 7 10.52 1.65 -14.63
C THR A 7 9.34 0.69 -14.67
N ALA A 8 9.62 -0.60 -14.90
CA ALA A 8 8.60 -1.64 -14.86
C ALA A 8 8.10 -1.84 -13.43
N LEU A 9 6.80 -2.08 -13.29
CA LEU A 9 6.20 -2.30 -11.98
C LEU A 9 6.40 -3.72 -11.46
N GLN A 10 6.54 -4.72 -12.34
CA GLN A 10 6.67 -6.11 -11.91
C GLN A 10 7.76 -6.33 -10.86
N PRO A 11 9.01 -5.90 -11.07
CA PRO A 11 10.04 -6.09 -10.05
C PRO A 11 9.76 -5.37 -8.74
N LEU A 12 9.07 -4.23 -8.81
CA LEU A 12 8.68 -3.48 -7.63
C LEU A 12 7.71 -4.29 -6.78
N LEU A 13 6.65 -4.84 -7.41
CA LEU A 13 5.65 -5.63 -6.69
C LEU A 13 6.27 -6.91 -6.13
N GLU A 14 7.12 -7.58 -6.91
CA GLU A 14 7.83 -8.78 -6.45
C GLU A 14 8.68 -8.50 -5.22
N SER A 15 9.38 -7.38 -5.20
CA SER A 15 10.22 -6.97 -4.08
C SER A 15 9.42 -6.82 -2.79
N VAL A 16 8.25 -6.21 -2.88
CA VAL A 16 7.41 -5.97 -1.71
C VAL A 16 6.78 -7.27 -1.22
N VAL A 17 6.30 -8.11 -2.13
CA VAL A 17 5.74 -9.42 -1.77
C VAL A 17 6.80 -10.29 -1.09
N GLU A 18 8.00 -10.34 -1.65
CA GLU A 18 9.09 -11.13 -1.08
C GLU A 18 9.41 -10.67 0.35
N GLN A 19 9.40 -9.36 0.59
CA GLN A 19 9.71 -8.80 1.90
C GLN A 19 8.67 -9.18 2.96
N TYR A 20 7.40 -9.31 2.59
CA TYR A 20 6.32 -9.46 3.56
C TYR A 20 5.63 -10.83 3.57
N THR A 21 6.01 -11.75 2.69
CA THR A 21 5.39 -13.08 2.64
C THR A 21 5.49 -13.81 3.98
N ALA A 22 6.66 -13.81 4.61
CA ALA A 22 6.84 -14.48 5.90
C ALA A 22 5.97 -13.86 6.99
N LYS A 23 5.94 -12.53 7.07
CA LYS A 23 5.15 -11.82 8.09
C LYS A 23 3.65 -12.09 7.93
N ALA A 24 3.16 -12.07 6.70
CA ALA A 24 1.75 -12.39 6.41
C ALA A 24 1.46 -13.84 6.81
N SER A 25 2.32 -14.77 6.42
CA SER A 25 2.16 -16.19 6.73
C SER A 25 2.14 -16.47 8.23
N GLU A 26 2.98 -15.78 9.01
CA GLU A 26 2.99 -15.91 10.46
C GLU A 26 1.65 -15.53 11.09
N LYS A 27 0.95 -14.62 10.47
CA LYS A 27 -0.38 -14.21 10.93
C LYS A 27 -1.51 -15.05 10.32
N GLY A 28 -1.17 -16.00 9.44
CA GLY A 28 -2.16 -16.83 8.77
C GLY A 28 -2.82 -16.19 7.57
N LEU A 29 -2.20 -15.14 7.04
CA LEU A 29 -2.73 -14.41 5.87
C LEU A 29 -2.08 -14.90 4.59
N SER A 30 -2.82 -14.82 3.48
CA SER A 30 -2.30 -15.07 2.14
C SER A 30 -1.94 -13.73 1.51
N LEU A 31 -0.69 -13.58 1.09
CA LEU A 31 -0.23 -12.40 0.36
C LEU A 31 0.01 -12.81 -1.09
N GLN A 32 -0.72 -12.20 -2.00
CA GLN A 32 -0.70 -12.58 -3.42
C GLN A 32 -0.46 -11.36 -4.29
N MET A 33 0.11 -11.56 -5.47
CA MET A 33 0.23 -10.52 -6.47
C MET A 33 -0.18 -11.04 -7.83
N GLN A 34 -0.61 -10.13 -8.69
CA GLN A 34 -0.89 -10.43 -10.09
C GLN A 34 0.25 -9.89 -10.94
N ASP A 35 0.65 -10.66 -11.94
CA ASP A 35 1.69 -10.23 -12.87
C ASP A 35 1.21 -9.03 -13.67
N THR A 36 2.13 -8.15 -14.03
CA THR A 36 1.82 -6.95 -14.77
C THR A 36 2.96 -6.58 -15.72
N ASP A 37 2.60 -6.00 -16.87
CA ASP A 37 3.57 -5.42 -17.78
C ASP A 37 3.55 -3.89 -17.73
N ALA A 38 2.86 -3.33 -16.76
CA ALA A 38 2.74 -1.88 -16.62
C ALA A 38 4.07 -1.21 -16.28
N PHE A 39 4.23 0.03 -16.75
CA PHE A 39 5.36 0.90 -16.43
C PHE A 39 4.85 2.20 -15.85
N ALA A 40 5.70 2.84 -15.05
CA ALA A 40 5.44 4.19 -14.55
C ALA A 40 6.76 4.90 -14.34
N VAL A 41 6.69 6.19 -14.03
CA VAL A 41 7.87 6.99 -13.72
C VAL A 41 7.95 7.12 -12.20
N PHE A 42 8.93 6.46 -11.60
CA PHE A 42 9.08 6.46 -10.15
C PHE A 42 10.50 6.13 -9.72
N ASP A 43 10.80 6.42 -8.45
CA ASP A 43 12.05 6.03 -7.82
C ASP A 43 11.83 4.67 -7.19
N PHE A 44 12.52 3.65 -7.67
CA PHE A 44 12.31 2.27 -7.22
C PHE A 44 12.47 2.12 -5.71
N LYS A 45 13.56 2.63 -5.18
CA LYS A 45 13.88 2.47 -3.75
C LYS A 45 12.81 3.10 -2.86
N TRP A 46 12.45 4.35 -3.14
CA TRP A 46 11.49 5.07 -2.31
C TRP A 46 10.06 4.57 -2.49
N THR A 47 9.70 4.21 -3.72
CA THR A 47 8.36 3.66 -3.98
C THR A 47 8.21 2.28 -3.33
N ALA A 48 9.26 1.45 -3.34
CA ALA A 48 9.24 0.18 -2.62
C ALA A 48 9.00 0.41 -1.13
N GLU A 49 9.62 1.44 -0.56
CA GLU A 49 9.42 1.81 0.85
C GLU A 49 7.97 2.23 1.11
N ALA A 50 7.39 3.04 0.21
CA ALA A 50 5.99 3.47 0.34
C ALA A 50 5.05 2.28 0.28
N LEU A 51 5.22 1.38 -0.69
CA LEU A 51 4.37 0.18 -0.80
C LEU A 51 4.55 -0.73 0.39
N ALA A 52 5.77 -0.88 0.89
CA ALA A 52 6.05 -1.68 2.07
C ALA A 52 5.25 -1.19 3.27
N ASN A 53 5.20 0.13 3.48
CA ASN A 53 4.43 0.71 4.57
C ASN A 53 2.93 0.41 4.43
N ILE A 54 2.41 0.46 3.21
CA ILE A 54 0.99 0.17 2.96
C ILE A 54 0.69 -1.31 3.17
N VAL A 55 1.55 -2.20 2.69
CA VAL A 55 1.37 -3.65 2.87
C VAL A 55 1.47 -4.02 4.35
N ASP A 56 2.43 -3.44 5.06
CA ASP A 56 2.56 -3.67 6.50
C ASP A 56 1.29 -3.27 7.23
N ASN A 57 0.73 -2.13 6.86
CA ASN A 57 -0.53 -1.66 7.42
C ASN A 57 -1.69 -2.62 7.10
N ALA A 58 -1.75 -3.13 5.88
CA ALA A 58 -2.78 -4.09 5.48
C ALA A 58 -2.70 -5.37 6.33
N ILE A 59 -1.49 -5.83 6.62
CA ILE A 59 -1.29 -7.01 7.46
C ILE A 59 -1.81 -6.73 8.88
N LYS A 60 -1.54 -5.55 9.40
CA LYS A 60 -2.02 -5.18 10.76
C LYS A 60 -3.54 -5.15 10.86
N TYR A 61 -4.23 -4.65 9.83
CA TYR A 61 -5.68 -4.52 9.82
C TYR A 61 -6.42 -5.80 9.43
N THR A 62 -5.73 -6.81 8.93
CA THR A 62 -6.36 -8.05 8.46
C THR A 62 -6.09 -9.17 9.46
N GLU A 63 -7.15 -9.71 10.07
CA GLU A 63 -7.04 -10.83 11.02
C GLU A 63 -7.02 -12.16 10.27
N HIS A 64 -7.86 -12.29 9.24
CA HIS A 64 -7.99 -13.51 8.43
C HIS A 64 -8.20 -13.11 6.99
N GLY A 65 -7.69 -13.90 6.08
CA GLY A 65 -7.99 -13.72 4.66
C GLY A 65 -6.78 -13.42 3.81
N THR A 66 -6.95 -12.50 2.87
CA THR A 66 -6.01 -12.30 1.77
C THR A 66 -5.68 -10.83 1.56
N ILE A 67 -4.42 -10.59 1.20
CA ILE A 67 -3.96 -9.28 0.72
C ILE A 67 -3.50 -9.50 -0.71
N THR A 68 -4.03 -8.73 -1.65
CA THR A 68 -3.71 -8.86 -3.07
C THR A 68 -3.12 -7.56 -3.61
N ILE A 69 -2.01 -7.69 -4.33
CA ILE A 69 -1.35 -6.55 -4.99
C ILE A 69 -1.51 -6.73 -6.49
N SER A 70 -1.98 -5.70 -7.16
CA SER A 70 -2.18 -5.71 -8.61
C SER A 70 -1.90 -4.33 -9.19
N ALA A 71 -1.77 -4.25 -10.51
CA ALA A 71 -1.54 -2.99 -11.18
C ALA A 71 -2.37 -2.91 -12.46
N VAL A 72 -2.81 -1.70 -12.79
CA VAL A 72 -3.55 -1.40 -14.01
C VAL A 72 -2.85 -0.27 -14.73
N SER A 73 -2.64 -0.43 -16.03
CA SER A 73 -2.01 0.58 -16.87
C SER A 73 -3.06 1.44 -17.55
N TYR A 74 -2.94 2.74 -17.38
CA TYR A 74 -3.77 3.73 -18.08
C TYR A 74 -2.84 4.58 -18.95
N GLU A 75 -3.42 5.41 -19.80
CA GLU A 75 -2.63 6.20 -20.74
C GLU A 75 -1.67 7.17 -20.03
N MET A 76 -2.17 7.90 -19.02
CA MET A 76 -1.41 8.96 -18.35
C MET A 76 -0.80 8.55 -17.02
N PHE A 77 -1.19 7.40 -16.50
CA PHE A 77 -0.72 6.93 -15.18
C PHE A 77 -0.85 5.43 -15.08
N ALA A 78 -0.19 4.86 -14.09
CA ALA A 78 -0.40 3.47 -13.67
C ALA A 78 -0.95 3.48 -12.26
N ARG A 79 -1.83 2.53 -11.94
CA ARG A 79 -2.42 2.39 -10.61
C ARG A 79 -2.00 1.07 -10.01
N ILE A 80 -1.48 1.11 -8.80
CA ILE A 80 -1.18 -0.08 -8.01
C ILE A 80 -2.26 -0.19 -6.94
N ASP A 81 -2.91 -1.34 -6.85
CA ASP A 81 -3.94 -1.59 -5.84
C ASP A 81 -3.41 -2.59 -4.81
N ILE A 82 -3.54 -2.25 -3.55
CA ILE A 82 -3.25 -3.13 -2.42
C ILE A 82 -4.56 -3.32 -1.69
N SER A 83 -5.17 -4.50 -1.88
CA SER A 83 -6.50 -4.82 -1.35
C SER A 83 -6.40 -5.84 -0.23
N ASP A 84 -7.12 -5.62 0.86
CA ASP A 84 -7.20 -6.58 1.95
C ASP A 84 -8.66 -6.93 2.26
N THR A 85 -8.85 -8.08 2.87
CA THR A 85 -10.16 -8.55 3.31
C THR A 85 -10.33 -8.36 4.81
N GLY A 86 -9.72 -7.31 5.34
CA GLY A 86 -9.71 -7.05 6.77
C GLY A 86 -10.95 -6.36 7.30
N SER A 87 -10.80 -5.69 8.43
CA SER A 87 -11.92 -5.04 9.13
C SER A 87 -12.44 -3.79 8.42
N GLY A 88 -11.70 -3.28 7.44
CA GLY A 88 -12.01 -1.99 6.85
C GLY A 88 -11.64 -0.84 7.77
N ILE A 89 -11.85 0.37 7.30
CA ILE A 89 -11.52 1.59 8.04
C ILE A 89 -12.80 2.41 8.14
N PRO A 90 -13.22 2.79 9.37
CA PRO A 90 -14.40 3.63 9.55
C PRO A 90 -14.28 4.92 8.73
N GLU A 91 -15.37 5.35 8.13
CA GLU A 91 -15.38 6.52 7.27
C GLU A 91 -14.81 7.76 7.95
N ASN A 92 -15.13 7.95 9.22
CA ASN A 92 -14.64 9.12 9.98
C ASN A 92 -13.14 9.05 10.28
N GLU A 93 -12.49 7.91 10.07
CA GLU A 93 -11.06 7.77 10.24
C GLU A 93 -10.29 7.83 8.92
N GLN A 94 -10.96 7.58 7.78
CA GLN A 94 -10.27 7.47 6.49
C GLN A 94 -9.49 8.73 6.09
N ALA A 95 -10.01 9.90 6.41
CA ALA A 95 -9.32 11.16 6.12
C ALA A 95 -8.11 11.40 7.04
N LYS A 96 -8.03 10.69 8.16
CA LYS A 96 -7.03 10.92 9.21
C LYS A 96 -5.87 9.94 9.17
N ILE A 97 -6.00 8.80 8.49
CA ILE A 97 -5.01 7.72 8.59
C ILE A 97 -3.65 8.09 8.01
N PHE A 98 -3.57 9.13 7.18
CA PHE A 98 -2.31 9.62 6.64
C PHE A 98 -1.68 10.69 7.53
N ALA A 99 -2.34 11.06 8.63
CA ALA A 99 -1.77 12.03 9.55
C ALA A 99 -0.56 11.42 10.27
N ARG A 100 0.44 12.27 10.50
CA ARG A 100 1.63 11.83 11.22
C ARG A 100 1.27 11.40 12.63
N PHE A 101 1.77 10.23 13.03
CA PHE A 101 1.50 9.59 14.34
C PHE A 101 0.05 9.16 14.56
N TYR A 102 -0.79 9.18 13.52
CA TYR A 102 -2.15 8.66 13.66
C TYR A 102 -2.14 7.15 13.83
N ARG A 103 -2.97 6.65 14.73
CA ARG A 103 -3.23 5.22 14.91
C ARG A 103 -4.71 5.03 15.18
N SER A 104 -5.31 4.06 14.46
CA SER A 104 -6.71 3.71 14.66
C SER A 104 -6.91 3.11 16.04
N ASN A 105 -8.07 3.35 16.65
CA ASN A 105 -8.43 2.76 17.94
C ASN A 105 -8.36 1.23 17.91
N SER A 106 -8.68 0.63 16.78
CA SER A 106 -8.67 -0.83 16.63
C SER A 106 -7.27 -1.42 16.59
N VAL A 107 -6.23 -0.61 16.34
CA VAL A 107 -4.84 -1.07 16.25
C VAL A 107 -3.89 -0.32 17.16
N GLN A 108 -4.39 0.41 18.15
CA GLN A 108 -3.55 1.19 19.06
C GLN A 108 -2.52 0.35 19.81
N LYS A 109 -2.80 -0.92 20.01
CA LYS A 109 -1.89 -1.83 20.71
C LYS A 109 -0.85 -2.46 19.80
N GLN A 110 -0.96 -2.24 18.50
CA GLN A 110 0.01 -2.74 17.53
C GLN A 110 1.31 -1.95 17.65
N GLU A 111 2.41 -2.58 17.28
CA GLU A 111 3.70 -1.92 17.24
C GLU A 111 3.73 -0.84 16.16
N GLY A 112 4.60 0.14 16.34
CA GLY A 112 4.81 1.22 15.41
C GLY A 112 4.38 2.55 15.98
N VAL A 113 4.81 3.61 15.34
CA VAL A 113 4.57 4.98 15.81
C VAL A 113 3.58 5.75 14.94
N GLY A 114 2.93 5.09 13.98
CA GLY A 114 1.89 5.71 13.15
C GLY A 114 2.42 6.66 12.10
N ILE A 115 3.64 6.47 11.61
CA ILE A 115 4.21 7.33 10.57
C ILE A 115 4.29 6.66 9.20
N GLY A 116 4.03 5.35 9.11
CA GLY A 116 4.19 4.59 7.86
C GLY A 116 3.35 5.11 6.72
N LEU A 117 2.05 5.32 6.94
CA LEU A 117 1.16 5.84 5.90
C LEU A 117 1.46 7.29 5.57
N TYR A 118 1.85 8.09 6.56
CA TYR A 118 2.28 9.46 6.34
C TYR A 118 3.49 9.49 5.39
N LEU A 119 4.50 8.67 5.65
CA LEU A 119 5.68 8.58 4.79
C LEU A 119 5.33 8.10 3.39
N ALA A 120 4.46 7.08 3.29
CA ALA A 120 4.04 6.58 1.98
C ALA A 120 3.42 7.70 1.15
N ARG A 121 2.54 8.49 1.75
CA ARG A 121 1.90 9.60 1.05
C ARG A 121 2.90 10.65 0.63
N GLN A 122 3.87 10.98 1.49
CA GLN A 122 4.91 11.96 1.17
C GLN A 122 5.77 11.50 0.00
N ILE A 123 6.13 10.23 -0.04
CA ILE A 123 6.93 9.68 -1.14
C ILE A 123 6.13 9.74 -2.45
N ILE A 124 4.92 9.23 -2.46
CA ILE A 124 4.10 9.18 -3.67
C ILE A 124 3.77 10.59 -4.18
N SER A 125 3.44 11.50 -3.28
CA SER A 125 3.19 12.91 -3.64
C SER A 125 4.43 13.57 -4.23
N GLY A 126 5.60 13.27 -3.66
CA GLY A 126 6.86 13.79 -4.18
C GLY A 126 7.20 13.30 -5.57
N GLU A 127 6.64 12.17 -5.98
CA GLU A 127 6.81 11.62 -7.33
C GLU A 127 5.76 12.12 -8.33
N GLY A 128 4.86 12.99 -7.87
CA GLY A 128 3.78 13.49 -8.73
C GLY A 128 2.55 12.59 -8.76
N GLY A 129 2.49 11.61 -7.86
CA GLY A 129 1.36 10.71 -7.76
C GLY A 129 0.48 11.02 -6.56
N TYR A 130 -0.44 10.12 -6.29
CA TYR A 130 -1.33 10.26 -5.12
C TYR A 130 -1.86 8.89 -4.70
N ILE A 131 -2.47 8.84 -3.50
CA ILE A 131 -3.03 7.63 -2.93
C ILE A 131 -4.51 7.87 -2.64
N LYS A 132 -5.35 6.89 -3.02
CA LYS A 132 -6.78 6.88 -2.67
C LYS A 132 -7.09 5.65 -1.86
N ILE A 133 -8.14 5.74 -1.04
CA ILE A 133 -8.62 4.64 -0.23
C ILE A 133 -10.08 4.39 -0.56
N ALA A 134 -10.43 3.12 -0.76
CA ALA A 134 -11.80 2.66 -0.79
C ALA A 134 -11.92 1.60 0.30
N SER A 135 -12.78 1.83 1.29
CA SER A 135 -12.91 0.92 2.41
C SER A 135 -14.36 0.81 2.85
N VAL A 136 -14.76 -0.41 3.19
CA VAL A 136 -16.08 -0.69 3.72
C VAL A 136 -15.87 -1.42 5.05
N PRO A 137 -16.30 -0.83 6.18
CA PRO A 137 -16.15 -1.49 7.48
C PRO A 137 -16.74 -2.90 7.46
N GLY A 138 -15.97 -3.86 7.96
CA GLY A 138 -16.35 -5.27 7.98
C GLY A 138 -16.06 -6.03 6.70
N LYS A 139 -15.60 -5.37 5.64
CA LYS A 139 -15.35 -6.04 4.35
C LYS A 139 -13.92 -5.90 3.85
N GLY A 140 -13.21 -4.86 4.25
CA GLY A 140 -11.84 -4.65 3.85
C GLY A 140 -11.57 -3.30 3.24
N SER A 141 -10.34 -3.13 2.75
CA SER A 141 -9.86 -1.86 2.21
C SER A 141 -9.04 -2.09 0.95
N THR A 142 -9.05 -1.09 0.07
CA THR A 142 -8.15 -1.03 -1.08
C THR A 142 -7.44 0.31 -1.08
N PHE A 143 -6.12 0.25 -1.04
CA PHE A 143 -5.27 1.43 -1.24
C PHE A 143 -4.84 1.45 -2.69
N SER A 144 -5.15 2.53 -3.38
CA SER A 144 -4.79 2.70 -4.79
C SER A 144 -3.73 3.77 -4.91
N ILE A 145 -2.58 3.40 -5.45
CA ILE A 145 -1.42 4.27 -5.61
C ILE A 145 -1.32 4.63 -7.10
N PHE A 146 -1.39 5.91 -7.40
CA PHE A 146 -1.32 6.43 -8.77
C PHE A 146 0.05 7.02 -9.02
N LEU A 147 0.73 6.53 -10.04
CA LEU A 147 2.05 7.01 -10.44
C LEU A 147 1.99 7.54 -11.87
N PRO A 148 2.66 8.65 -12.18
CA PRO A 148 2.66 9.20 -13.54
C PRO A 148 3.40 8.29 -14.52
N LYS A 149 3.08 8.44 -15.78
CA LYS A 149 3.74 7.72 -16.88
C LYS A 149 4.60 8.60 -17.75
#